data_6e7843b340bc7972a567d570baf94401
#
_entry.id   6e7843b340bc7972a567d570baf94401
#
_cell.length_a   1.000
_cell.length_b   1.000
_cell.length_c   1.000
_cell.angle_alpha   90.00
_cell.angle_beta   90.00
_cell.angle_gamma   90.00
#
_symmetry.space_group_name_H-M   'P 1'
#
loop_
_entity.id
_entity.type
_entity.pdbx_description
1 polymer ?
#
loop_
_entity_poly.entity_id
_entity_poly.type
_entity_poly.pdbx_seq_one_letter_code
_entity_poly.pdbx_strand_id
1 'polypeptide(L)'
;IAKYLGLNTELTKAISVAHDIGHSPFGHEGERILSEISKRDLGYPFWHEKNGLEFVDNIEILEDNNKYMQNLDLTYAVRDGIISHCGEIDENCVRPRTEYIDLTDYTYPNQYAPYTWEGCVVKISDKISYICRDIEDAITLGILDAHVDELFSLLNITSNNEQINNTIIINNLIHNLCENSSPEK
;
A
#
# COMPACT_ATOMS: atom_id res chain seq x y z
N ILE A 1 -4.17 -0.98 13.36
CA ILE A 1 -5.41 -1.30 12.62
C ILE A 1 -5.69 -2.81 12.74
N ALA A 2 -4.88 -3.70 12.15
CA ALA A 2 -5.13 -5.14 12.11
C ALA A 2 -5.44 -5.76 13.48
N LYS A 3 -4.67 -5.41 14.52
CA LYS A 3 -4.92 -5.87 15.89
C LYS A 3 -6.30 -5.41 16.43
N TYR A 4 -6.70 -4.19 16.14
CA TYR A 4 -7.99 -3.64 16.57
C TYR A 4 -9.15 -4.38 15.90
N LEU A 5 -9.01 -4.68 14.61
CA LEU A 5 -10.00 -5.40 13.81
C LEU A 5 -9.99 -6.92 14.02
N GLY A 6 -9.11 -7.46 14.86
CA GLY A 6 -9.02 -8.90 15.13
C GLY A 6 -8.43 -9.72 13.99
N LEU A 7 -7.67 -9.09 13.09
CA LEU A 7 -7.02 -9.72 11.94
C LEU A 7 -5.65 -10.33 12.31
N ASN A 8 -5.09 -11.11 11.40
CA ASN A 8 -3.77 -11.72 11.57
C ASN A 8 -2.66 -10.67 11.43
N THR A 9 -2.12 -10.24 12.58
CA THR A 9 -1.08 -9.21 12.64
C THR A 9 0.25 -9.64 12.01
N GLU A 10 0.58 -10.92 12.02
CA GLU A 10 1.83 -11.42 11.42
C GLU A 10 1.72 -11.42 9.89
N LEU A 11 0.58 -11.80 9.33
CA LEU A 11 0.33 -11.67 7.90
C LEU A 11 0.36 -10.20 7.47
N THR A 12 -0.32 -9.31 8.21
CA THR A 12 -0.30 -7.86 7.93
C THR A 12 1.11 -7.31 7.93
N LYS A 13 1.94 -7.69 8.92
CA LYS A 13 3.35 -7.27 8.99
C LYS A 13 4.16 -7.78 7.79
N ALA A 14 3.99 -9.07 7.44
CA ALA A 14 4.70 -9.65 6.30
C ALA A 14 4.39 -8.90 5.00
N ILE A 15 3.12 -8.63 4.73
CA ILE A 15 2.70 -7.83 3.57
C ILE A 15 3.28 -6.41 3.66
N SER A 16 3.15 -5.74 4.82
CA SER A 16 3.64 -4.37 5.01
C SER A 16 5.14 -4.20 4.82
N VAL A 17 5.95 -5.21 5.20
CA VAL A 17 7.40 -5.15 4.99
C VAL A 17 7.76 -5.35 3.53
N ALA A 18 6.99 -6.16 2.82
CA ALA A 18 7.32 -6.59 1.46
C ALA A 18 6.63 -5.76 0.35
N HIS A 19 5.57 -4.97 0.67
CA HIS A 19 4.73 -4.35 -0.36
C HIS A 19 5.51 -3.52 -1.38
N ASP A 20 6.49 -2.74 -0.93
CA ASP A 20 7.29 -1.81 -1.74
C ASP A 20 8.68 -2.34 -2.17
N ILE A 21 8.95 -3.64 -1.97
CA ILE A 21 10.27 -4.21 -2.26
C ILE A 21 10.66 -4.08 -3.74
N GLY A 22 9.68 -3.96 -4.62
CA GLY A 22 9.87 -3.79 -6.05
C GLY A 22 9.99 -2.35 -6.53
N HIS A 23 9.96 -1.37 -5.60
CA HIS A 23 9.91 0.03 -5.96
C HIS A 23 11.17 0.50 -6.71
N SER A 24 10.97 1.35 -7.71
CA SER A 24 12.06 1.92 -8.49
C SER A 24 12.83 2.98 -7.70
N PRO A 25 14.12 3.21 -7.99
CA PRO A 25 14.82 4.40 -7.53
C PRO A 25 14.09 5.68 -7.99
N PHE A 26 14.11 6.72 -7.16
CA PHE A 26 13.47 8.03 -7.42
C PHE A 26 11.93 8.00 -7.50
N GLY A 27 11.29 7.04 -6.83
CA GLY A 27 9.84 6.98 -6.68
C GLY A 27 9.09 6.82 -8.00
N HIS A 28 7.89 7.39 -8.08
CA HIS A 28 7.03 7.26 -9.25
C HIS A 28 7.62 7.86 -10.55
N GLU A 29 8.48 8.87 -10.45
CA GLU A 29 9.16 9.42 -11.64
C GLU A 29 10.17 8.42 -12.22
N GLY A 30 10.92 7.73 -11.35
CA GLY A 30 11.78 6.63 -11.77
C GLY A 30 10.99 5.49 -12.39
N GLU A 31 9.85 5.14 -11.81
CA GLU A 31 8.95 4.13 -12.34
C GLU A 31 8.41 4.50 -13.74
N ARG A 32 7.98 5.74 -13.94
CA ARG A 32 7.54 6.25 -15.24
C ARG A 32 8.62 6.06 -16.30
N ILE A 33 9.86 6.45 -15.99
CA ILE A 33 11.00 6.32 -16.90
C ILE A 33 11.31 4.84 -17.18
N LEU A 34 11.35 3.99 -16.15
CA LEU A 34 11.57 2.56 -16.33
C LEU A 34 10.46 1.91 -17.14
N SER A 35 9.20 2.34 -16.95
CA SER A 35 8.06 1.84 -17.74
C SER A 35 8.19 2.20 -19.22
N GLU A 36 8.65 3.40 -19.55
CA GLU A 36 8.90 3.81 -20.94
C GLU A 36 10.03 2.97 -21.57
N ILE A 37 11.13 2.76 -20.85
CA ILE A 37 12.26 1.94 -21.30
C ILE A 37 11.81 0.49 -21.51
N SER A 38 11.11 -0.09 -20.52
CA SER A 38 10.62 -1.47 -20.56
C SER A 38 9.66 -1.70 -21.73
N LYS A 39 8.72 -0.77 -21.94
CA LYS A 39 7.81 -0.82 -23.11
C LYS A 39 8.55 -0.81 -24.43
N ARG A 40 9.58 0.06 -24.56
CA ARG A 40 10.38 0.17 -25.77
C ARG A 40 11.20 -1.08 -26.06
N ASP A 41 11.86 -1.62 -25.03
CA ASP A 41 12.89 -2.64 -25.20
C ASP A 41 12.38 -4.06 -24.99
N LEU A 42 11.36 -4.26 -24.13
CA LEU A 42 10.80 -5.55 -23.74
C LEU A 42 9.36 -5.75 -24.19
N GLY A 43 8.64 -4.69 -24.60
CA GLY A 43 7.27 -4.76 -25.08
C GLY A 43 6.18 -4.74 -24.00
N TYR A 44 6.52 -4.57 -22.72
CA TYR A 44 5.58 -4.44 -21.59
C TYR A 44 6.03 -3.37 -20.60
N PRO A 45 5.08 -2.73 -19.88
CA PRO A 45 5.41 -1.69 -18.91
C PRO A 45 6.07 -2.28 -17.66
N PHE A 46 6.99 -1.53 -17.06
CA PHE A 46 7.43 -1.73 -15.68
C PHE A 46 6.39 -1.12 -14.72
N TRP A 47 6.13 -1.79 -13.59
CA TRP A 47 5.39 -1.30 -12.45
C TRP A 47 5.83 -2.04 -11.19
N HIS A 48 5.93 -1.32 -10.09
CA HIS A 48 6.68 -1.77 -8.92
C HIS A 48 6.03 -2.95 -8.21
N GLU A 49 4.71 -3.09 -8.19
CA GLU A 49 4.03 -4.19 -7.53
C GLU A 49 4.33 -5.53 -8.22
N LYS A 50 4.35 -5.54 -9.56
CA LYS A 50 4.74 -6.75 -10.31
C LYS A 50 6.22 -7.03 -10.16
N ASN A 51 7.06 -5.99 -10.14
CA ASN A 51 8.49 -6.14 -9.87
C ASN A 51 8.73 -6.65 -8.45
N GLY A 52 7.92 -6.26 -7.46
CA GLY A 52 7.95 -6.79 -6.10
C GLY A 52 7.69 -8.29 -6.06
N LEU A 53 6.71 -8.77 -6.83
CA LEU A 53 6.43 -10.19 -6.96
C LEU A 53 7.59 -10.93 -7.63
N GLU A 54 8.15 -10.38 -8.72
CA GLU A 54 9.34 -10.93 -9.39
C GLU A 54 10.54 -10.99 -8.44
N PHE A 55 10.69 -9.97 -7.59
CA PHE A 55 11.78 -9.90 -6.63
C PHE A 55 11.72 -11.05 -5.62
N VAL A 56 10.56 -11.29 -5.01
CA VAL A 56 10.40 -12.35 -3.98
C VAL A 56 10.31 -13.75 -4.57
N ASP A 57 9.90 -13.89 -5.82
CA ASP A 57 9.74 -15.20 -6.48
C ASP A 57 11.01 -15.67 -7.18
N ASN A 58 11.83 -14.74 -7.73
CA ASN A 58 12.90 -15.10 -8.66
C ASN A 58 14.26 -14.46 -8.36
N ILE A 59 14.30 -13.26 -7.75
CA ILE A 59 15.55 -12.51 -7.55
C ILE A 59 16.15 -12.78 -6.18
N GLU A 60 15.34 -12.64 -5.12
CA GLU A 60 15.81 -12.90 -3.76
C GLU A 60 15.76 -14.41 -3.48
N ILE A 61 16.94 -14.97 -3.26
CA ILE A 61 17.10 -16.40 -3.04
C ILE A 61 17.84 -16.66 -1.73
N LEU A 62 17.40 -17.69 -0.99
CA LEU A 62 17.99 -18.13 0.27
C LEU A 62 18.46 -19.58 0.14
N GLU A 63 19.52 -19.91 0.89
CA GLU A 63 19.99 -21.29 0.99
C GLU A 63 19.08 -22.09 1.92
N ASP A 64 18.55 -23.22 1.44
CA ASP A 64 17.78 -24.14 2.25
C ASP A 64 18.68 -25.03 3.13
N ASN A 65 18.07 -25.89 3.96
CA ASN A 65 18.78 -26.81 4.85
C ASN A 65 19.68 -27.83 4.10
N ASN A 66 19.47 -28.03 2.80
CA ASN A 66 20.26 -28.91 1.94
C ASN A 66 21.29 -28.14 1.10
N LYS A 67 21.45 -26.83 1.35
CA LYS A 67 22.35 -25.94 0.63
C LYS A 67 21.96 -25.67 -0.83
N TYR A 68 20.69 -25.83 -1.16
CA TYR A 68 20.16 -25.37 -2.45
C TYR A 68 19.58 -23.97 -2.31
N MET A 69 19.89 -23.13 -3.30
CA MET A 69 19.31 -21.79 -3.39
C MET A 69 17.86 -21.90 -3.85
N GLN A 70 16.97 -21.34 -3.08
CA GLN A 70 15.53 -21.31 -3.34
C GLN A 70 14.98 -19.90 -3.14
N ASN A 71 13.84 -19.60 -3.75
CA ASN A 71 13.14 -18.36 -3.49
C ASN A 71 12.63 -18.29 -2.04
N LEU A 72 12.01 -17.18 -1.67
CA LEU A 72 11.53 -16.96 -0.30
C LEU A 72 10.35 -17.87 0.10
N ASP A 73 9.79 -18.63 -0.82
CA ASP A 73 8.62 -19.53 -0.64
C ASP A 73 7.48 -18.87 0.15
N LEU A 74 7.17 -17.62 -0.23
CA LEU A 74 6.13 -16.83 0.43
C LEU A 74 4.74 -17.40 0.11
N THR A 75 3.86 -17.34 1.11
CA THR A 75 2.48 -17.78 0.92
C THR A 75 1.76 -16.92 -0.11
N TYR A 76 0.73 -17.49 -0.74
CA TYR A 76 -0.12 -16.78 -1.68
C TYR A 76 -0.65 -15.45 -1.10
N ALA A 77 -1.08 -15.44 0.16
CA ALA A 77 -1.62 -14.25 0.81
C ALA A 77 -0.61 -13.10 0.93
N VAL A 78 0.67 -13.39 1.16
CA VAL A 78 1.73 -12.36 1.17
C VAL A 78 2.01 -11.86 -0.24
N ARG A 79 2.17 -12.77 -1.21
CA ARG A 79 2.43 -12.45 -2.62
C ARG A 79 1.29 -11.63 -3.23
N ASP A 80 0.05 -12.02 -2.92
CA ASP A 80 -1.13 -11.27 -3.32
C ASP A 80 -1.14 -9.86 -2.72
N GLY A 81 -0.83 -9.74 -1.43
CA GLY A 81 -0.73 -8.44 -0.77
C GLY A 81 0.33 -7.53 -1.42
N ILE A 82 1.46 -8.09 -1.89
CA ILE A 82 2.49 -7.34 -2.60
C ILE A 82 1.95 -6.79 -3.93
N ILE A 83 1.28 -7.60 -4.74
CA ILE A 83 0.87 -7.15 -6.10
C ILE A 83 -0.41 -6.31 -6.09
N SER A 84 -1.22 -6.34 -5.02
CA SER A 84 -2.54 -5.69 -4.96
C SER A 84 -2.62 -4.48 -4.03
N HIS A 85 -1.50 -4.05 -3.42
CA HIS A 85 -1.53 -2.98 -2.40
C HIS A 85 -1.82 -1.60 -3.00
N CYS A 86 -1.33 -1.29 -4.19
CA CYS A 86 -1.46 0.02 -4.83
C CYS A 86 -2.83 0.26 -5.48
N GLY A 87 -3.00 1.49 -5.91
CA GLY A 87 -4.11 1.96 -6.73
C GLY A 87 -5.21 2.67 -5.95
N GLU A 88 -5.98 3.48 -6.68
CA GLU A 88 -7.06 4.27 -6.10
C GLU A 88 -8.20 3.38 -5.59
N ILE A 89 -8.90 3.87 -4.59
CA ILE A 89 -10.10 3.25 -4.03
C ILE A 89 -11.27 4.14 -4.44
N ASP A 90 -11.98 3.72 -5.48
CA ASP A 90 -13.13 4.45 -6.01
C ASP A 90 -14.42 4.13 -5.27
N GLU A 91 -14.39 3.16 -4.35
CA GLU A 91 -15.54 2.73 -3.56
C GLU A 91 -15.50 3.30 -2.13
N ASN A 92 -16.69 3.39 -1.51
CA ASN A 92 -16.81 3.84 -0.11
C ASN A 92 -16.21 2.86 0.91
N CYS A 93 -15.81 1.67 0.48
CA CYS A 93 -15.18 0.66 1.34
C CYS A 93 -14.20 -0.20 0.56
N VAL A 94 -13.16 -0.67 1.25
CA VAL A 94 -12.20 -1.65 0.72
C VAL A 94 -12.62 -3.03 1.20
N ARG A 95 -12.82 -3.96 0.26
CA ARG A 95 -13.17 -5.36 0.58
C ARG A 95 -12.26 -6.31 -0.16
N PRO A 96 -11.91 -7.45 0.44
CA PRO A 96 -11.17 -8.47 -0.28
C PRO A 96 -12.06 -9.07 -1.38
N ARG A 97 -11.43 -9.48 -2.47
CA ARG A 97 -12.09 -10.30 -3.49
C ARG A 97 -12.35 -11.70 -2.96
N THR A 98 -13.31 -12.39 -3.52
CA THR A 98 -13.68 -13.76 -3.17
C THR A 98 -13.00 -14.82 -4.06
N GLU A 99 -12.65 -14.44 -5.29
CA GLU A 99 -12.06 -15.34 -6.27
C GLU A 99 -10.56 -15.48 -6.07
N TYR A 100 -10.09 -16.73 -6.09
CA TYR A 100 -8.66 -17.02 -6.27
C TYR A 100 -8.29 -16.75 -7.72
N ILE A 101 -7.19 -16.04 -7.92
CA ILE A 101 -6.63 -15.75 -9.25
C ILE A 101 -5.17 -16.20 -9.32
N ASP A 102 -4.67 -16.53 -10.50
CA ASP A 102 -3.24 -16.64 -10.70
C ASP A 102 -2.63 -15.22 -10.69
N LEU A 103 -1.61 -15.01 -9.87
CA LEU A 103 -0.98 -13.68 -9.76
C LEU A 103 -0.24 -13.27 -11.05
N THR A 104 0.03 -14.22 -11.95
CA THR A 104 0.56 -13.93 -13.29
C THR A 104 -0.46 -13.27 -14.22
N ASP A 105 -1.76 -13.36 -13.89
CA ASP A 105 -2.85 -12.75 -14.67
C ASP A 105 -2.92 -11.23 -14.52
N TYR A 106 -2.17 -10.64 -13.58
CA TYR A 106 -2.07 -9.19 -13.47
C TYR A 106 -1.36 -8.61 -14.69
N THR A 107 -2.06 -7.74 -15.40
CA THR A 107 -1.56 -7.06 -16.61
C THR A 107 -1.36 -5.57 -16.43
N TYR A 108 -1.97 -4.96 -15.38
CA TYR A 108 -1.79 -3.57 -14.99
C TYR A 108 -2.00 -3.40 -13.48
N PRO A 109 -1.48 -2.30 -12.88
CA PRO A 109 -1.66 -2.01 -11.46
C PRO A 109 -3.13 -1.90 -11.06
N ASN A 110 -3.46 -2.27 -9.82
CA ASN A 110 -4.82 -2.16 -9.26
C ASN A 110 -5.92 -2.93 -10.03
N GLN A 111 -5.54 -3.97 -10.76
CA GLN A 111 -6.50 -4.75 -11.57
C GLN A 111 -7.50 -5.51 -10.69
N TYR A 112 -7.07 -5.99 -9.53
CA TYR A 112 -7.88 -6.75 -8.60
C TYR A 112 -7.73 -6.22 -7.17
N ALA A 113 -8.81 -6.29 -6.39
CA ALA A 113 -8.74 -6.04 -4.95
C ALA A 113 -7.85 -7.09 -4.25
N PRO A 114 -7.26 -6.78 -3.08
CA PRO A 114 -6.56 -7.78 -2.28
C PRO A 114 -7.43 -9.00 -1.96
N TYR A 115 -6.81 -10.15 -1.79
CA TYR A 115 -7.52 -11.40 -1.47
C TYR A 115 -7.86 -11.52 0.02
N THR A 116 -7.13 -10.81 0.89
CA THR A 116 -7.29 -10.89 2.34
C THR A 116 -7.64 -9.54 2.95
N TRP A 117 -8.30 -9.55 4.10
CA TRP A 117 -8.54 -8.33 4.88
C TRP A 117 -7.22 -7.67 5.31
N GLU A 118 -6.19 -8.46 5.59
CA GLU A 118 -4.85 -7.97 5.90
C GLU A 118 -4.24 -7.19 4.72
N GLY A 119 -4.41 -7.68 3.50
CA GLY A 119 -4.02 -6.98 2.29
C GLY A 119 -4.79 -5.66 2.13
N CYS A 120 -6.10 -5.65 2.41
CA CYS A 120 -6.91 -4.43 2.42
C CYS A 120 -6.41 -3.43 3.47
N VAL A 121 -6.04 -3.90 4.66
CA VAL A 121 -5.47 -3.04 5.72
C VAL A 121 -4.14 -2.45 5.29
N VAL A 122 -3.26 -3.22 4.64
CA VAL A 122 -1.99 -2.68 4.12
C VAL A 122 -2.27 -1.61 3.06
N LYS A 123 -3.12 -1.90 2.08
CA LYS A 123 -3.52 -0.95 1.02
C LYS A 123 -4.01 0.39 1.57
N ILE A 124 -4.90 0.38 2.57
CA ILE A 124 -5.41 1.63 3.15
C ILE A 124 -4.39 2.32 4.07
N SER A 125 -3.53 1.54 4.74
CA SER A 125 -2.49 2.09 5.63
C SER A 125 -1.41 2.81 4.84
N ASP A 126 -1.03 2.28 3.70
CA ASP A 126 -0.11 2.91 2.76
C ASP A 126 -0.67 4.27 2.29
N LYS A 127 -1.93 4.32 1.85
CA LYS A 127 -2.61 5.59 1.50
C LYS A 127 -2.61 6.60 2.64
N ILE A 128 -2.94 6.20 3.86
CA ILE A 128 -2.90 7.09 5.03
C ILE A 128 -1.49 7.64 5.21
N SER A 129 -0.47 6.82 5.02
CA SER A 129 0.93 7.21 5.21
C SER A 129 1.36 8.33 4.27
N TYR A 130 1.15 8.18 2.96
CA TYR A 130 1.62 9.18 2.00
C TYR A 130 0.72 10.42 1.95
N ILE A 131 -0.61 10.29 2.09
CA ILE A 131 -1.50 11.47 2.14
C ILE A 131 -1.11 12.42 3.27
N CYS A 132 -0.81 11.88 4.45
CA CYS A 132 -0.39 12.69 5.58
C CYS A 132 0.93 13.41 5.31
N ARG A 133 1.86 12.74 4.65
CA ARG A 133 3.12 13.33 4.24
C ARG A 133 2.95 14.41 3.17
N ASP A 134 2.11 14.15 2.19
CA ASP A 134 1.81 15.12 1.11
C ASP A 134 1.17 16.40 1.66
N ILE A 135 0.28 16.30 2.65
CA ILE A 135 -0.30 17.44 3.34
C ILE A 135 0.78 18.26 4.05
N GLU A 136 1.67 17.61 4.80
CA GLU A 136 2.77 18.27 5.51
C GLU A 136 3.72 18.97 4.53
N ASP A 137 4.07 18.33 3.44
CA ASP A 137 4.92 18.89 2.40
C ASP A 137 4.22 20.07 1.69
N ALA A 138 2.92 19.96 1.38
CA ALA A 138 2.14 21.03 0.77
C ALA A 138 2.04 22.29 1.67
N ILE A 139 1.92 22.09 2.98
CA ILE A 139 1.98 23.21 3.96
C ILE A 139 3.38 23.81 3.98
N THR A 140 4.42 22.99 4.06
CA THR A 140 5.82 23.45 4.08
C THR A 140 6.20 24.23 2.83
N LEU A 141 5.68 23.83 1.67
CA LEU A 141 5.90 24.51 0.40
C LEU A 141 4.98 25.72 0.17
N GLY A 142 4.07 26.02 1.12
CA GLY A 142 3.12 27.14 1.00
C GLY A 142 2.04 26.94 -0.07
N ILE A 143 1.78 25.69 -0.47
CA ILE A 143 0.69 25.30 -1.39
C ILE A 143 -0.64 25.27 -0.63
N LEU A 144 -0.61 24.75 0.60
CA LEU A 144 -1.74 24.76 1.53
C LEU A 144 -1.45 25.67 2.71
N ASP A 145 -2.47 26.41 3.18
CA ASP A 145 -2.40 27.14 4.43
C ASP A 145 -2.56 26.15 5.62
N ALA A 146 -1.68 26.24 6.62
CA ALA A 146 -1.74 25.41 7.82
C ALA A 146 -3.03 25.60 8.67
N HIS A 147 -3.81 26.63 8.37
CA HIS A 147 -5.05 26.98 9.06
C HIS A 147 -6.31 26.73 8.20
N VAL A 148 -6.29 25.73 7.33
CA VAL A 148 -7.45 25.40 6.51
C VAL A 148 -8.55 24.79 7.37
N ASP A 149 -9.50 25.63 7.83
CA ASP A 149 -10.66 25.23 8.65
C ASP A 149 -11.47 24.08 7.99
N GLU A 150 -11.49 24.08 6.67
CA GLU A 150 -12.15 23.07 5.87
C GLU A 150 -11.47 21.68 6.01
N LEU A 151 -10.14 21.62 6.01
CA LEU A 151 -9.37 20.40 6.23
C LEU A 151 -9.54 19.90 7.68
N PHE A 152 -9.54 20.77 8.66
CA PHE A 152 -9.83 20.43 10.05
C PHE A 152 -11.23 19.81 10.20
N SER A 153 -12.23 20.40 9.55
CA SER A 153 -13.60 19.89 9.55
C SER A 153 -13.71 18.51 8.92
N LEU A 154 -13.07 18.29 7.77
CA LEU A 154 -13.05 17.00 7.08
C LEU A 154 -12.38 15.90 7.90
N LEU A 155 -11.31 16.24 8.61
CA LEU A 155 -10.56 15.31 9.45
C LEU A 155 -11.16 15.14 10.85
N ASN A 156 -12.30 15.80 11.17
CA ASN A 156 -12.88 15.86 12.52
C ASN A 156 -11.88 16.30 13.60
N ILE A 157 -10.94 17.16 13.24
CA ILE A 157 -9.96 17.72 14.19
C ILE A 157 -10.57 18.98 14.82
N THR A 158 -10.75 18.97 16.13
CA THR A 158 -11.12 20.17 16.88
C THR A 158 -9.93 21.12 16.95
N SER A 159 -10.07 22.31 16.34
CA SER A 159 -9.00 23.32 16.32
C SER A 159 -8.82 23.93 17.71
N ASN A 160 -7.95 23.35 18.51
CA ASN A 160 -7.50 23.94 19.78
C ASN A 160 -6.23 24.78 19.61
N ASN A 161 -6.10 25.59 18.56
CA ASN A 161 -4.89 26.34 18.21
C ASN A 161 -3.63 25.49 17.93
N GLU A 162 -3.76 24.20 17.69
CA GLU A 162 -2.65 23.34 17.30
C GLU A 162 -2.46 23.39 15.78
N GLN A 163 -1.22 23.53 15.36
CA GLN A 163 -0.88 23.38 13.94
C GLN A 163 -1.11 21.94 13.52
N ILE A 164 -1.73 21.75 12.35
CA ILE A 164 -1.82 20.41 11.72
C ILE A 164 -0.41 19.85 11.58
N ASN A 165 -0.21 18.65 12.06
CA ASN A 165 0.99 17.87 11.83
C ASN A 165 0.64 16.43 11.45
N ASN A 166 1.59 15.75 10.84
CA ASN A 166 1.44 14.39 10.35
C ASN A 166 0.91 13.42 11.42
N THR A 167 1.39 13.53 12.66
CA THR A 167 0.95 12.66 13.77
C THR A 167 -0.54 12.81 14.08
N ILE A 168 -1.06 14.02 14.10
CA ILE A 168 -2.47 14.29 14.36
C ILE A 168 -3.33 13.73 13.25
N ILE A 169 -2.95 13.94 11.99
CA ILE A 169 -3.69 13.44 10.82
C ILE A 169 -3.71 11.92 10.83
N ILE A 170 -2.56 11.26 10.92
CA ILE A 170 -2.45 9.79 10.96
C ILE A 170 -3.32 9.22 12.09
N ASN A 171 -3.22 9.79 13.30
CA ASN A 171 -3.96 9.29 14.44
C ASN A 171 -5.48 9.36 14.21
N ASN A 172 -5.99 10.50 13.70
CA ASN A 172 -7.41 10.66 13.41
C ASN A 172 -7.89 9.70 12.30
N LEU A 173 -7.14 9.57 11.22
CA LEU A 173 -7.50 8.66 10.12
C LEU A 173 -7.50 7.20 10.58
N ILE A 174 -6.52 6.77 11.39
CA ILE A 174 -6.48 5.41 11.94
C ILE A 174 -7.65 5.17 12.90
N HIS A 175 -7.96 6.10 13.80
CA HIS A 175 -9.10 5.98 14.70
C HIS A 175 -10.42 5.89 13.93
N ASN A 176 -10.63 6.81 12.99
CA ASN A 176 -11.83 6.82 12.16
C ASN A 176 -11.99 5.51 11.38
N LEU A 177 -10.91 5.02 10.77
CA LEU A 177 -10.92 3.74 10.07
C LEU A 177 -11.30 2.59 11.01
N CYS A 178 -10.68 2.51 12.19
CA CYS A 178 -10.96 1.45 13.16
C CYS A 178 -12.42 1.46 13.64
N GLU A 179 -12.96 2.64 13.97
CA GLU A 179 -14.32 2.78 14.50
C GLU A 179 -15.41 2.51 13.45
N ASN A 180 -15.10 2.80 12.18
CA ASN A 180 -16.07 2.65 11.08
C ASN A 180 -15.89 1.38 10.25
N SER A 181 -14.90 0.53 10.58
CA SER A 181 -14.66 -0.74 9.92
C SER A 181 -15.27 -1.91 10.68
N SER A 182 -16.05 -2.73 10.00
CA SER A 182 -16.57 -4.00 10.51
C SER A 182 -16.79 -4.97 9.35
N PRO A 183 -16.81 -6.29 9.60
CA PRO A 183 -17.10 -7.29 8.57
C PRO A 183 -18.49 -7.13 7.91
N GLU A 184 -19.37 -6.39 8.56
CA GLU A 184 -20.78 -6.19 8.16
C GLU A 184 -21.03 -4.87 7.40
N LYS A 185 -20.02 -4.01 7.30
CA LYS A 185 -20.14 -2.69 6.67
C LYS A 185 -19.40 -2.58 5.37
#